data_d6b7778cc4657b5ad144196c927bd198
#
_entry.id   d6b7778cc4657b5ad144196c927bd198
#
_cell.length_a   1.000
_cell.length_b   1.000
_cell.length_c   1.000
_cell.angle_alpha   90.00
_cell.angle_beta   90.00
_cell.angle_gamma   90.00
#
_symmetry.space_group_name_H-M   'P 1'
#
loop_
_entity.id
_entity.type
_entity.pdbx_description
1 polymer ?
#
loop_
_entity_poly.entity_id
_entity_poly.type
_entity_poly.pdbx_seq_one_letter_code
_entity_poly.pdbx_strand_id
1 'polypeptide(L)'
;MSILQSFTFQELKNLLPNRAKDSHKGNFGKVLICAGSPGMGGAGILASEASLFCGSGLVTLVTDTSNVSSSLLRNPEVMITGVDMVEGVNIDLKIKDHNVILYGPG
;
A
#
# COMPACT_ATOMS: atom_id res chain seq x y z
N MET A 1 29.35 -15.93 -1.23
CA MET A 1 29.02 -15.18 -2.46
C MET A 1 28.06 -14.05 -2.14
N SER A 2 28.39 -12.86 -2.54
CA SER A 2 27.52 -11.72 -2.33
C SER A 2 26.43 -11.67 -3.40
N ILE A 3 25.18 -11.44 -2.97
CA ILE A 3 24.06 -11.24 -3.88
C ILE A 3 23.62 -9.77 -3.88
N LEU A 4 24.41 -8.90 -3.25
CA LEU A 4 24.09 -7.48 -3.22
C LEU A 4 24.38 -6.84 -4.57
N GLN A 5 23.40 -6.06 -5.03
CA GLN A 5 23.53 -5.26 -6.24
C GLN A 5 23.42 -3.78 -5.85
N SER A 6 24.22 -2.94 -6.49
CA SER A 6 24.08 -1.50 -6.33
C SER A 6 23.55 -0.90 -7.61
N PHE A 7 22.72 0.14 -7.45
CA PHE A 7 22.11 0.86 -8.56
C PHE A 7 22.48 2.32 -8.49
N THR A 8 22.76 2.94 -9.62
CA THR A 8 22.92 4.38 -9.69
C THR A 8 21.53 5.04 -9.69
N PHE A 9 21.49 6.30 -9.30
CA PHE A 9 20.25 7.09 -9.39
C PHE A 9 19.70 7.10 -10.82
N GLN A 10 20.57 7.22 -11.81
CA GLN A 10 20.15 7.27 -13.22
C GLN A 10 19.52 5.94 -13.66
N GLU A 11 20.08 4.83 -13.23
CA GLU A 11 19.51 3.51 -13.54
C GLU A 11 18.13 3.34 -12.96
N LEU A 12 17.95 3.74 -11.69
CA LEU A 12 16.64 3.67 -11.04
C LEU A 12 15.63 4.62 -11.71
N LYS A 13 16.07 5.81 -12.06
CA LYS A 13 15.21 6.79 -12.72
C LYS A 13 14.70 6.28 -14.07
N ASN A 14 15.52 5.56 -14.80
CA ASN A 14 15.15 5.00 -16.11
C ASN A 14 14.10 3.89 -16.01
N LEU A 15 13.91 3.30 -14.83
CA LEU A 15 12.88 2.30 -14.61
C LEU A 15 11.50 2.90 -14.37
N LEU A 16 11.42 4.21 -14.12
CA LEU A 16 10.14 4.87 -13.86
C LEU A 16 9.40 5.12 -15.17
N PRO A 17 8.12 4.70 -15.27
CA PRO A 17 7.34 4.96 -16.46
C PRO A 17 6.93 6.44 -16.55
N ASN A 18 6.81 6.94 -17.78
CA ASN A 18 6.25 8.26 -18.02
C ASN A 18 4.73 8.17 -18.00
N ARG A 19 4.09 9.16 -17.35
CA ARG A 19 2.63 9.21 -17.31
C ARG A 19 2.08 9.89 -18.55
N ALA A 20 1.10 9.27 -19.18
CA ALA A 20 0.37 9.89 -20.28
C ALA A 20 -0.56 10.98 -19.73
N LYS A 21 -0.83 12.01 -20.56
CA LYS A 21 -1.68 13.13 -20.15
C LYS A 21 -3.10 12.73 -19.75
N ASP A 22 -3.64 11.72 -20.43
CA ASP A 22 -5.00 11.25 -20.23
C ASP A 22 -5.09 10.00 -19.38
N SER A 23 -4.01 9.64 -18.67
CA SER A 23 -4.04 8.47 -17.82
C SER A 23 -4.89 8.71 -16.56
N HIS A 24 -5.43 7.63 -16.01
CA HIS A 24 -6.25 7.65 -14.82
C HIS A 24 -5.67 6.70 -13.76
N LYS A 25 -6.26 6.70 -12.57
CA LYS A 25 -5.75 5.92 -11.43
C LYS A 25 -5.52 4.45 -11.74
N GLY A 26 -6.39 3.82 -12.53
CA GLY A 26 -6.25 2.42 -12.89
C GLY A 26 -5.02 2.08 -13.72
N ASN A 27 -4.34 3.09 -14.30
CA ASN A 27 -3.14 2.90 -15.10
C ASN A 27 -1.84 2.79 -14.27
N PHE A 28 -1.87 3.08 -12.97
CA PHE A 28 -0.66 3.25 -12.17
C PHE A 28 -0.46 2.21 -11.08
N GLY A 29 -1.07 1.10 -11.21
CA GLY A 29 -0.88 0.05 -10.25
C GLY A 29 -1.78 0.17 -9.03
N LYS A 30 -2.12 -0.99 -8.48
CA LYS A 30 -2.96 -1.13 -7.31
C LYS A 30 -2.15 -1.79 -6.20
N VAL A 31 -2.07 -1.13 -5.06
CA VAL A 31 -1.31 -1.60 -3.91
C VAL A 31 -2.28 -2.03 -2.81
N LEU A 32 -2.08 -3.25 -2.31
CA LEU A 32 -2.79 -3.75 -1.15
C LEU A 32 -1.83 -3.79 0.03
N ILE A 33 -2.21 -3.14 1.11
CA ILE A 33 -1.43 -3.14 2.35
C ILE A 33 -2.25 -3.82 3.43
N CYS A 34 -1.71 -4.87 4.01
CA CYS A 34 -2.33 -5.57 5.14
C CYS A 34 -1.48 -5.31 6.37
N ALA A 35 -1.93 -4.39 7.22
CA ALA A 35 -1.11 -3.87 8.31
C ALA A 35 -1.96 -3.26 9.41
N GLY A 36 -1.43 -3.20 10.61
CA GLY A 36 -2.07 -2.49 11.71
C GLY A 36 -2.89 -3.39 12.62
N SER A 37 -2.23 -4.02 13.59
CA SER A 37 -2.89 -4.70 14.70
C SER A 37 -3.55 -3.66 15.61
N PRO A 38 -4.45 -4.09 16.54
CA PRO A 38 -5.03 -3.14 17.49
C PRO A 38 -3.96 -2.32 18.22
N GLY A 39 -4.09 -1.01 18.22
CA GLY A 39 -3.14 -0.09 18.83
C GLY A 39 -1.86 0.14 18.05
N MET A 40 -1.71 -0.46 16.87
CA MET A 40 -0.50 -0.37 16.05
C MET A 40 -0.83 0.09 14.62
N GLY A 41 -1.73 1.06 14.50
CA GLY A 41 -2.21 1.53 13.20
C GLY A 41 -1.24 2.42 12.43
N GLY A 42 -0.27 3.04 13.12
CA GLY A 42 0.58 4.05 12.51
C GLY A 42 1.40 3.58 11.32
N ALA A 43 1.96 2.37 11.40
CA ALA A 43 2.81 1.84 10.32
C ALA A 43 2.00 1.62 9.03
N GLY A 44 0.77 1.11 9.15
CA GLY A 44 -0.12 0.94 7.99
C GLY A 44 -0.51 2.28 7.38
N ILE A 45 -0.79 3.28 8.22
CA ILE A 45 -1.11 4.62 7.78
C ILE A 45 0.06 5.23 7.01
N LEU A 46 1.26 5.13 7.54
CA LEU A 46 2.45 5.68 6.90
C LEU A 46 2.78 4.96 5.59
N ALA A 47 2.64 3.64 5.56
CA ALA A 47 2.87 2.87 4.33
C ALA A 47 1.86 3.25 3.24
N SER A 48 0.59 3.43 3.61
CA SER A 48 -0.46 3.85 2.69
C SER A 48 -0.18 5.25 2.13
N GLU A 49 0.19 6.17 3.00
CA GLU A 49 0.53 7.54 2.61
C GLU A 49 1.73 7.57 1.67
N ALA A 50 2.78 6.82 2.00
CA ALA A 50 3.96 6.71 1.14
C ALA A 50 3.61 6.15 -0.23
N SER A 51 2.76 5.13 -0.29
CA SER A 51 2.30 4.55 -1.56
C SER A 51 1.59 5.58 -2.42
N LEU A 52 0.72 6.40 -1.83
CA LEU A 52 0.04 7.48 -2.56
C LEU A 52 1.03 8.51 -3.10
N PHE A 53 1.95 8.97 -2.26
CA PHE A 53 2.93 9.99 -2.65
C PHE A 53 3.91 9.48 -3.70
N CYS A 54 4.19 8.18 -3.71
CA CYS A 54 5.07 7.59 -4.73
C CYS A 54 4.35 7.31 -6.05
N GLY A 55 3.07 7.64 -6.15
CA GLY A 55 2.35 7.62 -7.41
C GLY A 55 1.53 6.38 -7.69
N SER A 56 1.23 5.56 -6.69
CA SER A 56 0.30 4.44 -6.87
C SER A 56 -1.06 4.95 -7.28
N GLY A 57 -1.71 4.24 -8.22
CA GLY A 57 -3.03 4.65 -8.69
C GLY A 57 -4.11 4.44 -7.65
N LEU A 58 -4.13 3.26 -7.04
CA LEU A 58 -5.09 2.90 -5.99
C LEU A 58 -4.36 2.23 -4.84
N VAL A 59 -4.68 2.64 -3.63
CA VAL A 59 -4.11 2.05 -2.41
C VAL A 59 -5.25 1.56 -1.52
N THR A 60 -5.19 0.30 -1.14
CA THR A 60 -6.14 -0.31 -0.21
C THR A 60 -5.39 -0.73 1.04
N LEU A 61 -5.90 -0.32 2.19
CA LEU A 61 -5.37 -0.71 3.50
C LEU A 61 -6.37 -1.64 4.18
N VAL A 62 -5.93 -2.85 4.49
CA VAL A 62 -6.65 -3.77 5.35
C VAL A 62 -6.00 -3.70 6.72
N THR A 63 -6.75 -3.26 7.71
CA THR A 63 -6.23 -3.00 9.05
C THR A 63 -7.25 -3.43 10.10
N ASP A 64 -6.82 -3.51 11.35
CA ASP A 64 -7.78 -3.78 12.41
C ASP A 64 -8.87 -2.72 12.44
N THR A 65 -10.10 -3.14 12.74
CA THR A 65 -11.26 -2.24 12.76
C THR A 65 -11.03 -1.02 13.63
N SER A 66 -10.27 -1.16 14.73
CA SER A 66 -9.97 -0.04 15.63
C SER A 66 -9.13 1.06 14.97
N ASN A 67 -8.48 0.79 13.84
CA ASN A 67 -7.61 1.75 13.15
C ASN A 67 -8.28 2.44 11.97
N VAL A 68 -9.52 2.08 11.65
CA VAL A 68 -10.19 2.59 10.43
C VAL A 68 -10.40 4.10 10.50
N SER A 69 -10.95 4.61 11.58
CA SER A 69 -11.25 6.04 11.70
C SER A 69 -10.02 6.92 11.59
N SER A 70 -8.93 6.57 12.30
CA SER A 70 -7.69 7.35 12.24
C SER A 70 -7.05 7.30 10.86
N SER A 71 -7.14 6.14 10.19
CA SER A 71 -6.61 5.99 8.83
C SER A 71 -7.36 6.86 7.82
N LEU A 72 -8.68 6.89 7.91
CA LEU A 72 -9.51 7.73 7.04
C LEU A 72 -9.28 9.22 7.27
N LEU A 73 -9.11 9.61 8.52
CA LEU A 73 -8.85 11.02 8.85
C LEU A 73 -7.52 11.48 8.28
N ARG A 74 -6.52 10.63 8.27
CA ARG A 74 -5.20 10.98 7.76
C ARG A 74 -5.15 10.96 6.23
N ASN A 75 -5.67 9.90 5.62
CA ASN A 75 -5.56 9.68 4.18
C ASN A 75 -6.92 9.28 3.60
N PRO A 76 -7.81 10.23 3.36
CA PRO A 76 -9.16 9.89 2.86
C PRO A 76 -9.16 9.27 1.46
N GLU A 77 -8.08 9.34 0.71
CA GLU A 77 -7.97 8.71 -0.60
C GLU A 77 -7.65 7.22 -0.53
N VAL A 78 -7.21 6.73 0.61
CA VAL A 78 -6.93 5.30 0.79
C VAL A 78 -8.26 4.57 1.01
N MET A 79 -8.44 3.45 0.30
CA MET A 79 -9.59 2.58 0.54
C MET A 79 -9.28 1.70 1.74
N ILE A 80 -10.10 1.77 2.78
CA ILE A 80 -9.80 1.10 4.04
C ILE A 80 -10.85 0.05 4.36
N THR A 81 -10.38 -1.15 4.69
CA THR A 81 -11.21 -2.26 5.13
C THR A 81 -10.81 -2.64 6.55
N GLY A 82 -11.76 -2.60 7.46
CA GLY A 82 -11.53 -3.04 8.84
C GLY A 82 -11.77 -4.53 8.97
N VAL A 83 -10.87 -5.21 9.65
CA VAL A 83 -10.96 -6.65 9.93
C VAL A 83 -10.55 -6.91 11.38
N ASP A 84 -10.79 -8.12 11.85
CA ASP A 84 -10.27 -8.53 13.17
C ASP A 84 -8.88 -9.12 12.96
N MET A 85 -7.86 -8.33 13.24
CA MET A 85 -6.46 -8.75 13.04
C MET A 85 -6.01 -9.79 14.07
N VAL A 86 -6.69 -9.90 15.21
CA VAL A 86 -6.37 -10.91 16.22
C VAL A 86 -6.83 -12.28 15.78
N GLU A 87 -8.02 -12.37 15.19
CA GLU A 87 -8.57 -13.63 14.67
C GLU A 87 -7.89 -14.10 13.38
N GLY A 88 -7.24 -13.19 12.69
CA GLY A 88 -6.63 -13.48 11.41
C GLY A 88 -7.42 -12.93 10.24
N VAL A 89 -6.78 -12.86 9.09
CA VAL A 89 -7.34 -12.20 7.92
C VAL A 89 -7.22 -13.11 6.71
N ASN A 90 -8.32 -13.26 5.97
CA ASN A 90 -8.31 -13.89 4.67
C ASN A 90 -8.37 -12.78 3.60
N ILE A 91 -7.26 -12.58 2.90
CA ILE A 91 -7.13 -11.54 1.88
C ILE A 91 -7.09 -12.11 0.45
N ASP A 92 -7.32 -13.39 0.28
CA ASP A 92 -7.17 -14.06 -1.02
C ASP A 92 -7.97 -13.40 -2.13
N LEU A 93 -9.18 -12.96 -1.84
CA LEU A 93 -10.02 -12.31 -2.85
C LEU A 93 -9.48 -10.95 -3.26
N LYS A 94 -8.81 -10.25 -2.35
CA LYS A 94 -8.25 -8.92 -2.63
C LYS A 94 -6.91 -9.00 -3.36
N ILE A 95 -6.15 -10.06 -3.12
CA ILE A 95 -4.83 -10.24 -3.74
C ILE A 95 -4.94 -10.23 -5.26
N LYS A 96 -5.97 -10.87 -5.81
CA LYS A 96 -6.14 -11.00 -7.27
C LYS A 96 -6.31 -9.66 -7.98
N ASP A 97 -6.79 -8.66 -7.28
CA ASP A 97 -7.10 -7.36 -7.87
C ASP A 97 -5.98 -6.35 -7.72
N HIS A 98 -4.82 -6.77 -7.20
CA HIS A 98 -3.73 -5.84 -6.88
C HIS A 98 -2.42 -6.28 -7.51
N ASN A 99 -1.58 -5.30 -7.86
CA ASN A 99 -0.27 -5.52 -8.47
C ASN A 99 0.82 -5.75 -7.43
N VAL A 100 0.71 -5.10 -6.27
CA VAL A 100 1.69 -5.18 -5.19
C VAL A 100 0.98 -5.45 -3.88
N ILE A 101 1.54 -6.33 -3.09
CA ILE A 101 1.02 -6.67 -1.77
C ILE A 101 2.11 -6.43 -0.73
N LEU A 102 1.80 -5.58 0.25
CA LEU A 102 2.66 -5.34 1.40
C LEU A 102 1.97 -5.94 2.61
N TYR A 103 2.65 -6.83 3.30
CA TYR A 103 2.10 -7.52 4.45
C TYR A 103 3.04 -7.40 5.64
N GLY A 104 2.51 -6.97 6.77
CA GLY A 104 3.21 -7.10 8.02
C GLY A 104 3.45 -5.86 8.88
N PRO A 105 3.55 -4.62 8.35
CA PRO A 105 3.84 -3.47 9.20
C PRO A 105 2.81 -3.30 10.32
N GLY A 106 3.28 -3.29 11.55
CA GLY A 106 2.40 -3.20 12.71
C GLY A 106 1.70 -4.49 13.02
#